data_424bd589ec01b942fe7335dbcc1024ba
#
_entry.id   424bd589ec01b942fe7335dbcc1024ba
#
_cell.length_a   1.000
_cell.length_b   1.000
_cell.length_c   1.000
_cell.angle_alpha   90.00
_cell.angle_beta   90.00
_cell.angle_gamma   90.00
#
_symmetry.space_group_name_H-M   'P 1'
#
loop_
_entity.id
_entity.type
_entity.pdbx_description
1 polymer ?
#
loop_
_entity_poly.entity_id
_entity_poly.type
_entity_poly.pdbx_seq_one_letter_code
_entity_poly.pdbx_strand_id
1 'polypeptide(L)'
;VPGDPALSSGKHPPLESTALPLHAGALTAPSPDRPFAQDGASRLQTSLGPSPEILRIMSDLSITRQALERSRAQPSVAAYFDQAAYEREQELIIRPGPRYLGHALAVPEIGNHHALLQEGEGRALVRTHGGIELISNVCRHRQAVMLRGRGNTGNHIVCPLHRWTYELSGRLVGAPHFQDDPCLHLRNYPLQQWNGLLFEAPQAAPAGASSEAAPNGTTGRNVAADLARLGLPAEFDFSGYVLDRVHLHECDYNWKSFIEVYLEDYHVGPFHPGLGNFVATDDLRWQMGPEFSLQTVGIAHHAGEALGKPGSDVYKQWHEALLNHRRDMHDGKPPRHGAIWLTYHPTVMLEWYPHVLVVSTLYPRGPRKTLNLVEFFYPEEIAAFEREFVEAQQAAYMETCIEDDEIALRMDAGREALWRRGDDQAGPYQSPMEDGMQHFHEWYRRRMTREG
;
A
#
# COMPACT_ATOMS: atom_id res chain seq x y z
N VAL A 1 -13.27 -4.05 -38.78
CA VAL A 1 -12.84 -4.07 -37.38
C VAL A 1 -12.36 -2.67 -37.08
N PRO A 2 -12.99 -1.86 -36.21
CA PRO A 2 -12.53 -0.53 -35.87
C PRO A 2 -11.39 -0.64 -34.86
N GLY A 3 -10.37 0.20 -35.08
CA GLY A 3 -9.14 0.25 -34.27
C GLY A 3 -9.36 0.94 -32.92
N ASP A 4 -8.63 0.46 -31.93
CA ASP A 4 -8.49 1.01 -30.58
C ASP A 4 -7.86 2.42 -30.63
N PRO A 5 -8.33 3.37 -29.81
CA PRO A 5 -7.68 4.68 -29.72
C PRO A 5 -6.40 4.61 -28.89
N ALA A 6 -5.34 5.15 -29.45
CA ALA A 6 -4.01 5.27 -28.91
C ALA A 6 -3.98 5.98 -27.55
N LEU A 7 -3.19 5.42 -26.64
CA LEU A 7 -2.75 6.04 -25.40
C LEU A 7 -2.03 7.37 -25.69
N SER A 8 -2.71 8.49 -25.48
CA SER A 8 -2.12 9.80 -25.51
C SER A 8 -1.43 10.07 -24.17
N SER A 9 -0.10 10.22 -24.20
CA SER A 9 0.68 10.78 -23.10
C SER A 9 0.28 12.24 -22.91
N GLY A 10 -0.65 12.51 -22.01
CA GLY A 10 -1.02 13.88 -21.61
C GLY A 10 0.11 14.49 -20.78
N LYS A 11 0.89 15.36 -21.37
CA LYS A 11 1.72 16.31 -20.64
C LYS A 11 0.78 17.36 -20.04
N HIS A 12 0.71 17.42 -18.72
CA HIS A 12 0.05 18.51 -18.01
C HIS A 12 0.84 19.82 -18.25
N PRO A 13 0.13 20.95 -18.48
CA PRO A 13 0.79 22.25 -18.53
C PRO A 13 1.29 22.65 -17.14
N PRO A 14 2.35 23.47 -17.04
CA PRO A 14 2.87 23.95 -15.78
C PRO A 14 1.84 24.84 -15.08
N LEU A 15 1.62 24.61 -13.79
CA LEU A 15 0.82 25.45 -12.91
C LEU A 15 1.48 26.83 -12.81
N GLU A 16 0.83 27.86 -13.35
CA GLU A 16 1.18 29.24 -13.11
C GLU A 16 0.92 29.60 -11.64
N SER A 17 1.98 29.99 -10.95
CA SER A 17 1.97 30.52 -9.60
C SER A 17 1.30 31.90 -9.58
N THR A 18 0.03 31.98 -9.21
CA THR A 18 -0.60 33.23 -8.83
C THR A 18 -0.43 33.45 -7.33
N ALA A 19 0.57 34.25 -6.99
CA ALA A 19 0.75 34.77 -5.63
C ALA A 19 -0.40 35.74 -5.27
N LEU A 20 -1.19 35.39 -4.26
CA LEU A 20 -2.13 36.29 -3.64
C LEU A 20 -1.41 37.21 -2.62
N PRO A 21 -1.73 38.49 -2.54
CA PRO A 21 -1.05 39.42 -1.63
C PRO A 21 -1.47 39.20 -0.17
N LEU A 22 -0.50 39.07 0.72
CA LEU A 22 -0.63 39.06 2.15
C LEU A 22 -1.09 40.45 2.63
N HIS A 23 -2.31 40.57 3.13
CA HIS A 23 -2.73 41.73 3.91
C HIS A 23 -2.12 41.65 5.32
N ALA A 24 -1.16 42.54 5.58
CA ALA A 24 -0.64 42.81 6.93
C ALA A 24 -1.70 43.51 7.77
N GLY A 25 -2.36 42.79 8.63
CA GLY A 25 -3.20 43.37 9.72
C GLY A 25 -2.33 43.56 10.97
N ALA A 26 -2.07 44.80 11.33
CA ALA A 26 -1.34 45.15 12.54
C ALA A 26 -2.16 44.79 13.80
N LEU A 27 -1.60 43.87 14.61
CA LEU A 27 -2.10 43.61 15.97
C LEU A 27 -1.47 44.64 16.93
N THR A 28 -2.28 45.54 17.46
CA THR A 28 -1.93 46.48 18.54
C THR A 28 -1.89 45.74 19.87
N ALA A 29 -0.79 45.85 20.58
CA ALA A 29 -0.62 45.36 21.95
C ALA A 29 -1.50 46.14 22.95
N PRO A 30 -2.08 45.50 23.98
CA PRO A 30 -2.74 46.21 25.06
C PRO A 30 -1.75 46.77 26.09
N SER A 31 -2.03 48.00 26.53
CA SER A 31 -1.31 48.77 27.55
C SER A 31 -1.45 48.17 28.97
N PRO A 32 -0.41 48.27 29.81
CA PRO A 32 -0.47 47.84 31.19
C PRO A 32 -0.87 49.00 32.08
N ASP A 33 -2.07 48.94 32.70
CA ASP A 33 -2.36 49.69 33.93
C ASP A 33 -3.73 49.29 34.48
N ARG A 34 -3.74 48.48 35.56
CA ARG A 34 -4.74 48.55 36.65
C ARG A 34 -4.17 47.89 37.91
N PRO A 35 -4.41 48.53 39.10
CA PRO A 35 -3.74 48.16 40.34
C PRO A 35 -4.38 46.98 41.07
N PHE A 36 -3.53 46.23 41.77
CA PHE A 36 -3.89 45.18 42.72
C PHE A 36 -4.63 45.75 43.93
N ALA A 37 -5.81 45.20 44.23
CA ALA A 37 -6.43 45.35 45.54
C ALA A 37 -6.09 44.11 46.39
N GLN A 38 -5.45 44.31 47.53
CA GLN A 38 -5.29 43.31 48.58
C GLN A 38 -6.59 43.30 49.40
N ASP A 39 -7.16 42.12 49.62
CA ASP A 39 -7.93 41.84 50.82
C ASP A 39 -8.14 40.34 51.06
N GLY A 40 -7.91 39.90 52.29
CA GLY A 40 -8.65 38.86 52.96
C GLY A 40 -8.04 37.45 52.99
N ALA A 41 -7.08 37.24 53.92
CA ALA A 41 -6.75 35.89 54.34
C ALA A 41 -7.90 35.25 55.15
N SER A 42 -8.46 34.14 54.72
CA SER A 42 -9.16 33.19 55.58
C SER A 42 -8.76 31.77 55.22
N ARG A 43 -8.24 31.07 56.24
CA ARG A 43 -7.85 29.66 56.24
C ARG A 43 -9.07 28.79 55.99
N LEU A 44 -9.00 27.93 54.96
CA LEU A 44 -9.70 26.67 54.94
C LEU A 44 -8.75 25.60 54.36
N GLN A 45 -8.20 24.78 55.24
CA GLN A 45 -7.59 23.53 54.89
C GLN A 45 -8.71 22.58 54.47
N THR A 46 -8.85 22.35 53.19
CA THR A 46 -9.53 21.16 52.65
C THR A 46 -8.53 20.44 51.74
N SER A 47 -8.20 19.22 52.12
CA SER A 47 -7.42 18.27 51.29
C SER A 47 -8.22 17.93 50.05
N LEU A 48 -8.14 18.76 49.03
CA LEU A 48 -8.65 18.44 47.69
C LEU A 48 -7.48 17.75 46.95
N GLY A 49 -7.66 16.50 46.58
CA GLY A 49 -6.82 15.82 45.58
C GLY A 49 -6.71 16.68 44.30
N PRO A 50 -5.75 16.42 43.43
CA PRO A 50 -5.54 17.20 42.22
C PRO A 50 -6.84 17.30 41.42
N SER A 51 -7.13 18.48 40.88
CA SER A 51 -8.34 18.71 40.09
C SER A 51 -8.37 17.75 38.87
N PRO A 52 -9.55 17.44 38.35
CA PRO A 52 -9.67 16.61 37.14
C PRO A 52 -8.82 17.13 35.97
N GLU A 53 -8.64 18.43 35.89
CA GLU A 53 -7.83 19.11 34.87
C GLU A 53 -6.32 18.85 35.09
N ILE A 54 -5.84 18.87 36.33
CA ILE A 54 -4.45 18.49 36.68
C ILE A 54 -4.21 16.99 36.40
N LEU A 55 -5.16 16.13 36.73
CA LEU A 55 -5.08 14.68 36.42
C LEU A 55 -5.05 14.43 34.92
N ARG A 56 -5.80 15.18 34.13
CA ARG A 56 -5.77 15.12 32.66
C ARG A 56 -4.40 15.58 32.12
N ILE A 57 -3.88 16.71 32.58
CA ILE A 57 -2.54 17.18 32.19
C ILE A 57 -1.46 16.18 32.57
N MET A 58 -1.54 15.57 33.75
CA MET A 58 -0.58 14.55 34.18
C MET A 58 -0.67 13.27 33.36
N SER A 59 -1.87 12.85 32.93
CA SER A 59 -2.04 11.72 32.03
C SER A 59 -1.45 12.02 30.64
N ASP A 60 -1.68 13.21 30.13
CA ASP A 60 -1.16 13.65 28.82
C ASP A 60 0.38 13.71 28.83
N LEU A 61 1.00 14.18 29.94
CA LEU A 61 2.46 14.18 30.10
C LEU A 61 3.03 12.77 30.17
N SER A 62 2.35 11.85 30.83
CA SER A 62 2.78 10.44 30.92
C SER A 62 2.73 9.76 29.55
N ILE A 63 1.67 9.98 28.78
CA ILE A 63 1.50 9.50 27.40
C ILE A 63 2.60 10.08 26.50
N THR A 64 2.84 11.39 26.58
CA THR A 64 3.90 12.06 25.81
C THR A 64 5.28 11.48 26.13
N ARG A 65 5.58 11.21 27.40
CA ARG A 65 6.85 10.60 27.81
C ARG A 65 7.02 9.20 27.20
N GLN A 66 5.99 8.35 27.29
CA GLN A 66 6.01 7.02 26.68
C GLN A 66 6.18 7.10 25.16
N ALA A 67 5.49 8.02 24.50
CA ALA A 67 5.61 8.24 23.05
C ALA A 67 7.04 8.67 22.67
N LEU A 68 7.66 9.57 23.44
CA LEU A 68 9.06 9.99 23.23
C LEU A 68 10.06 8.86 23.44
N GLU A 69 9.83 7.98 24.41
CA GLU A 69 10.67 6.79 24.62
C GLU A 69 10.55 5.81 23.42
N ARG A 70 9.36 5.66 22.86
CA ARG A 70 9.11 4.85 21.67
C ARG A 70 9.69 5.47 20.40
N SER A 71 9.82 6.79 20.32
CA SER A 71 10.33 7.49 19.14
C SER A 71 11.75 7.06 18.73
N ARG A 72 12.51 6.42 19.62
CA ARG A 72 13.81 5.82 19.29
C ARG A 72 13.73 4.72 18.21
N ALA A 73 12.54 4.23 17.90
CA ALA A 73 12.33 3.26 16.82
C ALA A 73 12.25 3.91 15.44
N GLN A 74 12.05 5.24 15.36
CA GLN A 74 11.98 5.94 14.07
C GLN A 74 13.32 5.81 13.31
N PRO A 75 13.26 5.66 11.97
CA PRO A 75 14.45 5.73 11.14
C PRO A 75 15.08 7.11 11.19
N SER A 76 16.42 7.17 11.05
CA SER A 76 17.14 8.43 10.84
C SER A 76 16.68 9.10 9.55
N VAL A 77 16.65 10.44 9.50
CA VAL A 77 16.31 11.19 8.29
C VAL A 77 17.20 10.84 7.10
N ALA A 78 18.45 10.45 7.35
CA ALA A 78 19.36 9.96 6.31
C ALA A 78 18.83 8.72 5.58
N ALA A 79 18.06 7.85 6.25
CA ALA A 79 17.49 6.63 5.66
C ALA A 79 16.54 6.91 4.49
N TYR A 80 16.00 8.12 4.36
CA TYR A 80 15.08 8.49 3.29
C TYR A 80 15.78 9.03 2.04
N PHE A 81 17.05 9.46 2.12
CA PHE A 81 17.75 10.17 1.06
C PHE A 81 19.09 9.57 0.70
N ASP A 82 19.74 8.87 1.63
CA ASP A 82 21.07 8.31 1.42
C ASP A 82 21.03 7.12 0.45
N GLN A 83 21.87 7.17 -0.59
CA GLN A 83 21.96 6.12 -1.60
C GLN A 83 22.47 4.79 -1.00
N ALA A 84 23.44 4.85 -0.08
CA ALA A 84 23.98 3.64 0.55
C ALA A 84 22.94 2.98 1.49
N ALA A 85 22.15 3.80 2.19
CA ALA A 85 21.01 3.28 2.97
C ALA A 85 19.99 2.57 2.07
N TYR A 86 19.64 3.17 0.93
CA TYR A 86 18.75 2.55 -0.06
C TYR A 86 19.31 1.22 -0.62
N GLU A 87 20.57 1.17 -0.98
CA GLU A 87 21.21 -0.05 -1.47
C GLU A 87 21.20 -1.15 -0.40
N ARG A 88 21.45 -0.80 0.84
CA ARG A 88 21.36 -1.73 1.96
C ARG A 88 19.91 -2.22 2.19
N GLU A 89 18.91 -1.35 2.04
CA GLU A 89 17.49 -1.74 2.06
C GLU A 89 17.16 -2.75 0.94
N GLN A 90 17.69 -2.50 -0.27
CA GLN A 90 17.51 -3.45 -1.37
C GLN A 90 18.06 -4.83 -1.03
N GLU A 91 19.19 -4.93 -0.35
CA GLU A 91 19.83 -6.19 0.01
C GLU A 91 19.13 -6.89 1.17
N LEU A 92 18.81 -6.15 2.24
CA LEU A 92 18.35 -6.75 3.50
C LEU A 92 16.82 -6.88 3.58
N ILE A 93 16.08 -6.08 2.82
CA ILE A 93 14.63 -5.95 2.94
C ILE A 93 13.92 -6.32 1.64
N ILE A 94 14.23 -5.63 0.54
CA ILE A 94 13.42 -5.74 -0.68
C ILE A 94 13.72 -7.03 -1.46
N ARG A 95 14.99 -7.35 -1.71
CA ARG A 95 15.37 -8.58 -2.45
C ARG A 95 14.98 -9.87 -1.76
N PRO A 96 15.09 -9.99 -0.41
CA PRO A 96 14.59 -11.18 0.27
C PRO A 96 13.06 -11.35 0.18
N GLY A 97 12.33 -10.31 -0.16
CA GLY A 97 10.88 -10.35 -0.36
C GLY A 97 10.07 -10.14 0.92
N PRO A 98 8.78 -10.42 0.89
CA PRO A 98 8.04 -11.14 -0.16
C PRO A 98 7.92 -10.34 -1.45
N ARG A 99 7.99 -11.03 -2.60
CA ARG A 99 7.73 -10.42 -3.91
C ARG A 99 6.37 -10.87 -4.42
N TYR A 100 5.40 -10.00 -4.29
CA TYR A 100 4.07 -10.20 -4.85
C TYR A 100 4.10 -10.01 -6.36
N LEU A 101 3.37 -10.86 -7.08
CA LEU A 101 3.37 -10.93 -8.53
C LEU A 101 1.99 -10.72 -9.16
N GLY A 102 0.93 -10.86 -8.36
CA GLY A 102 -0.45 -10.74 -8.78
C GLY A 102 -1.34 -11.73 -8.05
N HIS A 103 -2.64 -11.64 -8.29
CA HIS A 103 -3.64 -12.54 -7.70
C HIS A 103 -4.05 -13.64 -8.70
N ALA A 104 -4.39 -14.82 -8.21
CA ALA A 104 -4.87 -15.93 -9.03
C ALA A 104 -6.10 -15.58 -9.89
N LEU A 105 -6.90 -14.61 -9.42
CA LEU A 105 -8.05 -14.06 -10.14
C LEU A 105 -7.67 -13.28 -11.42
N ALA A 106 -6.40 -12.90 -11.59
CA ALA A 106 -5.94 -12.27 -12.83
C ALA A 106 -5.87 -13.27 -14.01
N VAL A 107 -5.81 -14.57 -13.70
CA VAL A 107 -5.69 -15.66 -14.68
C VAL A 107 -6.65 -16.82 -14.30
N PRO A 108 -7.99 -16.61 -14.33
CA PRO A 108 -8.96 -17.60 -13.86
C PRO A 108 -9.03 -18.86 -14.72
N GLU A 109 -8.91 -18.74 -16.05
CA GLU A 109 -9.14 -19.83 -17.01
C GLU A 109 -7.87 -20.27 -17.72
N ILE A 110 -7.82 -21.51 -18.19
CA ILE A 110 -6.71 -22.05 -18.98
C ILE A 110 -6.43 -21.17 -20.21
N GLY A 111 -5.17 -20.85 -20.42
CA GLY A 111 -4.72 -19.92 -21.44
C GLY A 111 -4.77 -18.45 -21.05
N ASN A 112 -5.40 -18.10 -19.91
CA ASN A 112 -5.30 -16.73 -19.42
C ASN A 112 -3.84 -16.40 -19.05
N HIS A 113 -3.45 -15.18 -19.34
CA HIS A 113 -2.15 -14.64 -18.96
C HIS A 113 -2.28 -13.25 -18.37
N HIS A 114 -1.32 -12.90 -17.51
CA HIS A 114 -1.12 -11.57 -16.96
C HIS A 114 0.38 -11.26 -17.03
N ALA A 115 0.76 -10.40 -17.98
CA ALA A 115 2.13 -9.91 -18.10
C ALA A 115 2.44 -8.91 -16.98
N LEU A 116 3.59 -9.04 -16.32
CA LEU A 116 3.93 -8.24 -15.15
C LEU A 116 4.39 -6.83 -15.58
N LEU A 117 3.49 -5.86 -15.49
CA LEU A 117 3.73 -4.47 -15.90
C LEU A 117 4.89 -3.82 -15.15
N GLN A 118 5.01 -4.10 -13.85
CA GLN A 118 6.07 -3.58 -12.98
C GLN A 118 7.48 -4.07 -13.36
N GLU A 119 7.57 -5.13 -14.20
CA GLU A 119 8.80 -5.71 -14.73
C GLU A 119 8.97 -5.45 -16.24
N GLY A 120 8.24 -4.49 -16.80
CA GLY A 120 8.26 -4.22 -18.23
C GLY A 120 7.77 -5.41 -19.07
N GLU A 121 6.85 -6.20 -18.50
CA GLU A 121 6.27 -7.40 -19.10
C GLU A 121 7.30 -8.52 -19.40
N GLY A 122 8.46 -8.49 -18.74
CA GLY A 122 9.52 -9.50 -18.93
C GLY A 122 9.15 -10.90 -18.45
N ARG A 123 8.20 -11.01 -17.52
CA ARG A 123 7.59 -12.28 -17.06
C ARG A 123 6.08 -12.20 -17.13
N ALA A 124 5.42 -13.36 -17.12
CA ALA A 124 3.97 -13.44 -17.12
C ALA A 124 3.47 -14.59 -16.24
N LEU A 125 2.37 -14.37 -15.53
CA LEU A 125 1.55 -15.43 -14.95
C LEU A 125 0.71 -16.03 -16.06
N VAL A 126 0.66 -17.37 -16.13
CA VAL A 126 -0.10 -18.12 -17.13
C VAL A 126 -0.87 -19.24 -16.45
N ARG A 127 -2.17 -19.35 -16.72
CA ARG A 127 -2.98 -20.48 -16.28
C ARG A 127 -2.78 -21.66 -17.21
N THR A 128 -2.23 -22.73 -16.69
CA THR A 128 -2.03 -24.00 -17.37
C THR A 128 -3.02 -25.05 -16.86
N HIS A 129 -3.00 -26.25 -17.46
CA HIS A 129 -3.77 -27.40 -16.93
C HIS A 129 -3.25 -27.87 -15.55
N GLY A 130 -1.98 -27.60 -15.22
CA GLY A 130 -1.35 -27.96 -13.96
C GLY A 130 -1.50 -26.91 -12.86
N GLY A 131 -2.03 -25.73 -13.17
CA GLY A 131 -2.14 -24.60 -12.24
C GLY A 131 -1.65 -23.29 -12.84
N ILE A 132 -1.23 -22.35 -12.00
CA ILE A 132 -0.65 -21.08 -12.43
C ILE A 132 0.88 -21.24 -12.44
N GLU A 133 1.48 -20.81 -13.53
CA GLU A 133 2.94 -20.77 -13.68
C GLU A 133 3.43 -19.35 -13.93
N LEU A 134 4.59 -19.02 -13.42
CA LEU A 134 5.33 -17.79 -13.73
C LEU A 134 6.42 -18.13 -14.74
N ILE A 135 6.30 -17.60 -15.93
CA ILE A 135 7.23 -17.89 -17.04
C ILE A 135 7.95 -16.62 -17.50
N SER A 136 9.12 -16.83 -18.13
CA SER A 136 9.75 -15.76 -18.91
C SER A 136 8.87 -15.45 -20.11
N ASN A 137 8.49 -14.21 -20.26
CA ASN A 137 7.68 -13.70 -21.39
C ASN A 137 8.56 -13.20 -22.54
N VAL A 138 9.82 -13.62 -22.55
CA VAL A 138 10.83 -13.21 -23.53
C VAL A 138 11.19 -14.39 -24.42
N CYS A 139 10.89 -14.29 -25.73
CA CYS A 139 11.16 -15.31 -26.70
C CYS A 139 12.66 -15.65 -26.76
N ARG A 140 12.97 -16.96 -26.75
CA ARG A 140 14.37 -17.46 -26.73
C ARG A 140 15.11 -17.25 -28.07
N HIS A 141 14.39 -16.87 -29.13
CA HIS A 141 15.00 -16.62 -30.44
C HIS A 141 15.65 -15.23 -30.53
N ARG A 142 14.88 -14.17 -30.47
CA ARG A 142 15.34 -12.77 -30.64
C ARG A 142 14.80 -11.84 -29.54
N GLN A 143 14.49 -12.38 -28.38
CA GLN A 143 14.18 -11.66 -27.14
C GLN A 143 13.00 -10.69 -27.24
N ALA A 144 12.03 -11.02 -28.13
CA ALA A 144 10.77 -10.28 -28.16
C ALA A 144 9.90 -10.61 -26.96
N VAL A 145 9.25 -9.61 -26.39
CA VAL A 145 8.11 -9.80 -25.45
C VAL A 145 6.94 -10.42 -26.23
N MET A 146 6.36 -11.50 -25.71
CA MET A 146 5.35 -12.29 -26.43
C MET A 146 3.92 -11.98 -26.04
N LEU A 147 3.65 -11.86 -24.74
CA LEU A 147 2.34 -11.57 -24.18
C LEU A 147 2.29 -10.14 -23.70
N ARG A 148 1.17 -9.46 -23.87
CA ARG A 148 0.95 -8.08 -23.45
C ARG A 148 -0.25 -7.99 -22.51
N GLY A 149 -0.11 -7.22 -21.43
CA GLY A 149 -1.19 -6.97 -20.46
C GLY A 149 -1.86 -8.24 -19.98
N ARG A 150 -3.18 -8.26 -19.99
CA ARG A 150 -4.01 -9.43 -19.68
C ARG A 150 -4.74 -9.94 -20.91
N GLY A 151 -4.92 -11.23 -21.00
CA GLY A 151 -5.69 -11.84 -22.09
C GLY A 151 -5.72 -13.35 -22.03
N ASN A 152 -6.21 -13.97 -23.11
CA ASN A 152 -6.18 -15.42 -23.29
C ASN A 152 -5.43 -15.77 -24.57
N THR A 153 -4.36 -16.59 -24.44
CA THR A 153 -3.52 -17.01 -25.57
C THR A 153 -3.94 -18.38 -26.14
N GLY A 154 -5.04 -18.96 -25.67
CA GLY A 154 -5.48 -20.31 -26.01
C GLY A 154 -4.54 -21.37 -25.44
N ASN A 155 -4.22 -22.38 -26.21
CA ASN A 155 -3.42 -23.53 -25.77
C ASN A 155 -1.89 -23.34 -25.94
N HIS A 156 -1.47 -22.24 -26.59
CA HIS A 156 -0.05 -22.02 -26.91
C HIS A 156 0.30 -20.53 -26.81
N ILE A 157 1.55 -20.27 -26.47
CA ILE A 157 2.15 -18.95 -26.52
C ILE A 157 2.92 -18.85 -27.83
N VAL A 158 2.53 -17.91 -28.71
CA VAL A 158 3.11 -17.77 -30.04
C VAL A 158 3.83 -16.43 -30.16
N CYS A 159 5.14 -16.48 -30.39
CA CYS A 159 5.94 -15.29 -30.59
C CYS A 159 5.44 -14.50 -31.83
N PRO A 160 5.20 -13.19 -31.70
CA PRO A 160 4.66 -12.37 -32.80
C PRO A 160 5.66 -12.19 -33.95
N LEU A 161 6.99 -12.32 -33.72
CA LEU A 161 8.00 -12.08 -34.76
C LEU A 161 8.12 -13.24 -35.74
N HIS A 162 8.59 -14.40 -35.26
CA HIS A 162 8.95 -15.53 -36.13
C HIS A 162 8.13 -16.79 -35.83
N ARG A 163 7.01 -16.63 -35.07
CA ARG A 163 6.04 -17.69 -34.80
C ARG A 163 6.63 -18.89 -34.01
N TRP A 164 7.73 -18.68 -33.26
CA TRP A 164 8.13 -19.67 -32.28
C TRP A 164 6.99 -19.92 -31.33
N THR A 165 6.62 -21.18 -31.15
CA THR A 165 5.43 -21.61 -30.43
C THR A 165 5.82 -22.41 -29.21
N TYR A 166 5.27 -22.03 -28.08
CA TYR A 166 5.50 -22.68 -26.79
C TYR A 166 4.17 -23.19 -26.23
N GLU A 167 4.21 -24.29 -25.49
CA GLU A 167 3.10 -24.65 -24.61
C GLU A 167 2.93 -23.60 -23.52
N LEU A 168 1.76 -23.63 -22.83
CA LEU A 168 1.50 -22.74 -21.71
C LEU A 168 2.53 -22.90 -20.57
N SER A 169 3.14 -24.11 -20.43
CA SER A 169 4.23 -24.41 -19.51
C SER A 169 5.60 -23.84 -19.91
N GLY A 170 5.70 -23.23 -21.08
CA GLY A 170 6.94 -22.68 -21.63
C GLY A 170 7.79 -23.66 -22.43
N ARG A 171 7.36 -24.93 -22.64
CA ARG A 171 8.06 -25.89 -23.49
C ARG A 171 7.97 -25.47 -24.96
N LEU A 172 9.09 -25.35 -25.67
CA LEU A 172 9.12 -25.09 -27.10
C LEU A 172 8.53 -26.28 -27.85
N VAL A 173 7.60 -26.03 -28.76
CA VAL A 173 6.94 -27.07 -29.60
C VAL A 173 6.98 -26.75 -31.09
N GLY A 174 7.42 -25.55 -31.46
CA GLY A 174 7.55 -25.18 -32.87
C GLY A 174 8.56 -24.04 -33.07
N ALA A 175 9.51 -24.27 -33.99
CA ALA A 175 10.50 -23.30 -34.43
C ALA A 175 10.56 -23.32 -35.97
N PRO A 176 9.72 -22.54 -36.68
CA PRO A 176 9.66 -22.54 -38.12
C PRO A 176 11.02 -22.33 -38.78
N HIS A 177 11.30 -23.10 -39.84
CA HIS A 177 12.54 -23.11 -40.63
C HIS A 177 13.79 -23.62 -39.92
N PHE A 178 13.69 -24.11 -38.69
CA PHE A 178 14.78 -24.86 -38.05
C PHE A 178 14.65 -26.34 -38.46
N GLN A 179 15.75 -26.96 -38.85
CA GLN A 179 15.76 -28.38 -39.24
C GLN A 179 15.67 -29.30 -38.00
N ASP A 180 16.33 -28.88 -36.93
CA ASP A 180 16.34 -29.59 -35.64
C ASP A 180 15.63 -28.74 -34.57
N ASP A 181 15.07 -29.40 -33.54
CA ASP A 181 14.53 -28.71 -32.39
C ASP A 181 15.64 -28.02 -31.62
N PRO A 182 15.59 -26.66 -31.50
CA PRO A 182 16.61 -25.91 -30.74
C PRO A 182 16.61 -26.23 -29.22
N CYS A 183 15.58 -26.91 -28.70
CA CYS A 183 15.39 -27.21 -27.27
C CYS A 183 15.50 -25.99 -26.36
N LEU A 184 15.07 -24.83 -26.84
CA LEU A 184 15.13 -23.55 -26.14
C LEU A 184 13.79 -23.21 -25.48
N HIS A 185 13.53 -23.85 -24.33
CA HIS A 185 12.31 -23.61 -23.54
C HIS A 185 12.35 -22.27 -22.79
N LEU A 186 11.18 -21.73 -22.47
CA LEU A 186 11.05 -20.57 -21.57
C LEU A 186 11.41 -21.00 -20.15
N ARG A 187 12.01 -20.08 -19.41
CA ARG A 187 12.32 -20.32 -18.00
C ARG A 187 11.04 -20.21 -17.18
N ASN A 188 10.82 -21.15 -16.27
CA ASN A 188 9.80 -21.09 -15.24
C ASN A 188 10.45 -20.65 -13.93
N TYR A 189 9.65 -19.95 -13.13
CA TYR A 189 10.03 -19.44 -11.81
C TYR A 189 9.09 -20.04 -10.77
N PRO A 190 9.61 -20.51 -9.64
CA PRO A 190 8.76 -21.11 -8.62
C PRO A 190 7.84 -20.06 -7.97
N LEU A 191 6.59 -20.47 -7.74
CA LEU A 191 5.56 -19.67 -7.08
C LEU A 191 5.22 -20.26 -5.72
N GLN A 192 4.83 -19.40 -4.81
CA GLN A 192 4.06 -19.72 -3.61
C GLN A 192 2.75 -18.93 -3.61
N GLN A 193 1.71 -19.49 -3.01
CA GLN A 193 0.38 -18.90 -2.97
C GLN A 193 -0.12 -18.82 -1.52
N TRP A 194 -0.76 -17.72 -1.20
CA TRP A 194 -1.49 -17.54 0.05
C TRP A 194 -2.77 -16.74 -0.22
N ASN A 195 -3.92 -17.29 0.13
CA ASN A 195 -5.25 -16.67 -0.06
C ASN A 195 -5.46 -16.08 -1.46
N GLY A 196 -5.05 -16.78 -2.50
CA GLY A 196 -5.12 -16.32 -3.89
C GLY A 196 -3.99 -15.41 -4.35
N LEU A 197 -3.27 -14.78 -3.43
CA LEU A 197 -2.10 -13.97 -3.77
C LEU A 197 -0.92 -14.86 -4.17
N LEU A 198 -0.26 -14.49 -5.25
CA LEU A 198 0.88 -15.19 -5.83
C LEU A 198 2.17 -14.44 -5.54
N PHE A 199 3.14 -15.15 -5.00
CA PHE A 199 4.45 -14.61 -4.68
C PHE A 199 5.55 -15.46 -5.33
N GLU A 200 6.68 -14.84 -5.60
CA GLU A 200 7.87 -15.60 -5.97
C GLU A 200 8.29 -16.48 -4.79
N ALA A 201 8.47 -17.78 -5.06
CA ALA A 201 8.90 -18.70 -4.01
C ALA A 201 10.41 -18.56 -3.73
N PRO A 202 10.86 -18.85 -2.50
CA PRO A 202 12.28 -18.90 -2.17
C PRO A 202 13.02 -19.83 -3.13
N GLN A 203 14.11 -19.35 -3.70
CA GLN A 203 14.96 -20.17 -4.54
C GLN A 203 16.06 -20.81 -3.67
N ALA A 204 16.27 -22.12 -3.83
CA ALA A 204 17.45 -22.75 -3.28
C ALA A 204 18.69 -22.11 -3.92
N ALA A 205 19.72 -21.84 -3.12
CA ALA A 205 21.00 -21.39 -3.66
C ALA A 205 21.48 -22.39 -4.73
N PRO A 206 22.04 -21.92 -5.85
CA PRO A 206 22.56 -22.83 -6.88
C PRO A 206 23.53 -23.82 -6.24
N ALA A 207 23.38 -25.10 -6.58
CA ALA A 207 24.32 -26.14 -6.12
C ALA A 207 25.75 -25.75 -6.53
N GLY A 208 26.62 -25.48 -5.55
CA GLY A 208 27.99 -25.02 -5.76
C GLY A 208 28.25 -23.54 -5.46
N ALA A 209 27.25 -22.74 -5.07
CA ALA A 209 27.50 -21.43 -4.46
C ALA A 209 28.18 -21.65 -3.11
N SER A 210 29.37 -21.04 -2.92
CA SER A 210 30.07 -21.09 -1.64
C SER A 210 29.17 -20.53 -0.54
N SER A 211 29.22 -21.13 0.65
CA SER A 211 28.43 -20.71 1.83
C SER A 211 28.65 -19.25 2.25
N GLU A 212 29.62 -18.58 1.70
CA GLU A 212 29.93 -17.15 1.90
C GLU A 212 29.00 -16.19 1.12
N ALA A 213 28.30 -16.69 0.06
CA ALA A 213 27.43 -15.85 -0.78
C ALA A 213 25.94 -15.83 -0.32
N ALA A 214 25.56 -16.66 0.63
CA ALA A 214 24.22 -16.72 1.21
C ALA A 214 24.29 -17.14 2.68
N PRO A 215 24.40 -16.20 3.63
CA PRO A 215 24.56 -16.51 5.05
C PRO A 215 23.41 -17.32 5.67
N ASN A 216 22.31 -17.56 4.97
CA ASN A 216 21.15 -18.32 5.46
C ASN A 216 20.54 -19.29 4.44
N GLY A 217 21.26 -19.75 3.40
CA GLY A 217 20.88 -20.93 2.59
C GLY A 217 19.60 -20.84 1.75
N THR A 218 18.77 -19.82 1.89
CA THR A 218 17.54 -19.59 1.11
C THR A 218 17.33 -18.11 0.87
N THR A 219 17.32 -17.71 -0.38
CA THR A 219 16.92 -16.38 -0.79
C THR A 219 15.41 -16.36 -0.95
N GLY A 220 14.67 -15.77 0.00
CA GLY A 220 13.23 -15.59 -0.09
C GLY A 220 12.50 -15.96 1.20
N ARG A 221 11.31 -15.38 1.39
CA ARG A 221 10.47 -15.58 2.57
C ARG A 221 9.36 -16.59 2.29
N ASN A 222 8.97 -17.34 3.33
CA ASN A 222 7.82 -18.24 3.27
C ASN A 222 6.57 -17.51 3.76
N VAL A 223 5.72 -17.11 2.82
CA VAL A 223 4.53 -16.28 3.09
C VAL A 223 3.55 -16.98 4.04
N ALA A 224 3.33 -18.28 3.87
CA ALA A 224 2.43 -19.04 4.74
C ALA A 224 2.94 -19.10 6.20
N ALA A 225 4.24 -19.22 6.40
CA ALA A 225 4.85 -19.20 7.73
C ALA A 225 4.81 -17.80 8.35
N ASP A 226 5.07 -16.76 7.58
CA ASP A 226 5.04 -15.37 8.03
C ASP A 226 3.64 -14.95 8.49
N LEU A 227 2.61 -15.39 7.76
CA LEU A 227 1.20 -15.06 8.02
C LEU A 227 0.45 -16.13 8.86
N ALA A 228 1.16 -17.16 9.36
CA ALA A 228 0.53 -18.27 10.11
C ALA A 228 -0.22 -17.84 11.37
N ARG A 229 0.13 -16.68 11.95
CA ARG A 229 -0.51 -16.12 13.15
C ARG A 229 -1.62 -15.12 12.84
N LEU A 230 -1.83 -14.81 11.56
CA LEU A 230 -2.91 -13.92 11.15
C LEU A 230 -4.26 -14.62 11.35
N GLY A 231 -5.11 -14.05 12.19
CA GLY A 231 -6.53 -14.40 12.24
C GLY A 231 -7.21 -13.84 11.00
N LEU A 232 -7.33 -14.66 9.94
CA LEU A 232 -7.89 -14.22 8.67
C LEU A 232 -9.35 -13.79 8.86
N PRO A 233 -9.72 -12.53 8.58
CA PRO A 233 -11.10 -12.08 8.64
C PRO A 233 -11.98 -12.87 7.67
N ALA A 234 -13.24 -13.09 8.03
CA ALA A 234 -14.20 -13.77 7.14
C ALA A 234 -14.43 -12.99 5.83
N GLU A 235 -14.26 -11.68 5.89
CA GLU A 235 -14.34 -10.76 4.76
C GLU A 235 -13.24 -10.99 3.70
N PHE A 236 -12.17 -11.71 4.05
CA PHE A 236 -11.08 -12.07 3.12
C PHE A 236 -11.38 -13.36 2.33
N ASP A 237 -12.65 -13.69 2.17
CA ASP A 237 -13.09 -14.65 1.14
C ASP A 237 -13.33 -13.92 -0.19
N PHE A 238 -12.41 -14.10 -1.12
CA PHE A 238 -12.46 -13.48 -2.45
C PHE A 238 -12.94 -14.46 -3.53
N SER A 239 -13.59 -15.56 -3.13
CA SER A 239 -14.25 -16.45 -4.09
C SER A 239 -15.33 -15.67 -4.85
N GLY A 240 -15.34 -15.78 -6.17
CA GLY A 240 -16.27 -15.02 -7.02
C GLY A 240 -15.89 -13.56 -7.30
N TYR A 241 -14.71 -13.12 -6.87
CA TYR A 241 -14.16 -11.81 -7.29
C TYR A 241 -13.47 -11.93 -8.65
N VAL A 242 -13.43 -10.80 -9.36
CA VAL A 242 -12.70 -10.65 -10.63
C VAL A 242 -11.80 -9.43 -10.58
N LEU A 243 -10.66 -9.50 -11.26
CA LEU A 243 -9.77 -8.35 -11.44
C LEU A 243 -10.36 -7.40 -12.47
N ASP A 244 -10.78 -6.20 -12.05
CA ASP A 244 -11.32 -5.16 -12.93
C ASP A 244 -10.20 -4.31 -13.55
N ARG A 245 -9.35 -3.72 -12.70
CA ARG A 245 -8.35 -2.74 -13.15
C ARG A 245 -7.01 -2.92 -12.44
N VAL A 246 -5.94 -2.63 -13.19
CA VAL A 246 -4.59 -2.43 -12.66
C VAL A 246 -4.17 -0.99 -12.93
N HIS A 247 -3.71 -0.28 -11.92
CA HIS A 247 -3.23 1.09 -12.02
C HIS A 247 -1.78 1.19 -11.55
N LEU A 248 -0.97 1.97 -12.26
CA LEU A 248 0.41 2.28 -11.86
C LEU A 248 0.43 3.72 -11.37
N HIS A 249 0.78 3.91 -10.10
CA HIS A 249 0.88 5.20 -9.45
C HIS A 249 2.36 5.48 -9.13
N GLU A 250 2.93 6.48 -9.78
CA GLU A 250 4.31 6.90 -9.54
C GLU A 250 4.37 7.93 -8.41
N CYS A 251 5.13 7.63 -7.36
CA CYS A 251 5.32 8.45 -6.18
C CYS A 251 6.73 9.03 -6.18
N ASP A 252 6.86 10.36 -6.16
CA ASP A 252 8.15 11.08 -6.16
C ASP A 252 8.70 11.28 -4.72
N TYR A 253 8.55 10.25 -3.89
CA TYR A 253 9.03 10.20 -2.51
C TYR A 253 9.47 8.79 -2.11
N ASN A 254 10.05 8.68 -0.90
CA ASN A 254 10.59 7.42 -0.37
C ASN A 254 9.47 6.42 -0.08
N TRP A 255 9.70 5.13 -0.34
CA TRP A 255 8.75 4.06 -0.09
C TRP A 255 8.33 3.96 1.39
N LYS A 256 9.21 4.34 2.32
CA LYS A 256 8.88 4.37 3.75
C LYS A 256 7.90 5.49 4.08
N SER A 257 8.00 6.64 3.41
CA SER A 257 7.04 7.73 3.58
C SER A 257 5.64 7.32 3.13
N PHE A 258 5.52 6.51 2.07
CA PHE A 258 4.25 5.89 1.68
C PHE A 258 3.69 5.00 2.80
N ILE A 259 4.52 4.05 3.31
CA ILE A 259 4.09 3.11 4.35
C ILE A 259 3.72 3.84 5.65
N GLU A 260 4.42 4.90 5.99
CA GLU A 260 4.14 5.70 7.19
C GLU A 260 2.78 6.38 7.11
N VAL A 261 2.48 7.02 5.98
CA VAL A 261 1.15 7.62 5.76
C VAL A 261 0.07 6.55 5.76
N TYR A 262 0.33 5.40 5.13
CA TYR A 262 -0.62 4.28 5.07
C TYR A 262 -0.90 3.61 6.43
N LEU A 263 0.04 3.61 7.36
CA LEU A 263 -0.05 2.90 8.65
C LEU A 263 -0.42 3.81 9.83
N GLU A 264 -0.99 4.98 9.57
CA GLU A 264 -1.47 5.86 10.63
C GLU A 264 -2.80 6.51 10.25
N ASP A 265 -3.71 6.64 11.22
CA ASP A 265 -5.04 7.21 11.03
C ASP A 265 -5.15 8.62 11.62
N TYR A 266 -4.08 9.16 12.19
CA TYR A 266 -4.12 10.44 12.89
C TYR A 266 -4.41 11.61 11.93
N HIS A 267 -3.96 11.49 10.67
CA HIS A 267 -4.22 12.47 9.62
C HIS A 267 -5.58 12.29 8.93
N VAL A 268 -6.22 11.10 9.02
CA VAL A 268 -7.46 10.79 8.27
C VAL A 268 -8.54 11.84 8.51
N GLY A 269 -8.83 12.17 9.77
CA GLY A 269 -9.85 13.17 10.09
C GLY A 269 -9.58 14.56 9.52
N PRO A 270 -8.41 15.17 9.75
CA PRO A 270 -8.13 16.51 9.26
C PRO A 270 -7.82 16.61 7.77
N PHE A 271 -7.32 15.53 7.12
CA PHE A 271 -6.79 15.60 5.77
C PHE A 271 -7.68 14.93 4.71
N HIS A 272 -8.37 13.82 5.05
CA HIS A 272 -9.24 13.07 4.15
C HIS A 272 -10.72 13.31 4.45
N PRO A 273 -11.33 14.39 3.95
CA PRO A 273 -12.73 14.68 4.23
C PRO A 273 -13.68 13.59 3.67
N GLY A 274 -13.28 12.91 2.60
CA GLY A 274 -14.04 11.80 2.04
C GLY A 274 -13.95 10.54 2.89
N LEU A 275 -12.75 10.01 3.05
CA LEU A 275 -12.49 8.78 3.81
C LEU A 275 -12.88 8.93 5.28
N GLY A 276 -12.56 10.06 5.92
CA GLY A 276 -12.90 10.35 7.31
C GLY A 276 -14.39 10.42 7.61
N ASN A 277 -15.24 10.61 6.59
CA ASN A 277 -16.69 10.50 6.71
C ASN A 277 -17.21 9.07 6.48
N PHE A 278 -16.37 8.19 5.91
CA PHE A 278 -16.72 6.82 5.60
C PHE A 278 -16.31 5.84 6.70
N VAL A 279 -15.09 5.96 7.22
CA VAL A 279 -14.56 5.09 8.28
C VAL A 279 -14.66 5.73 9.66
N ALA A 280 -14.93 4.91 10.67
CA ALA A 280 -14.94 5.31 12.07
C ALA A 280 -13.60 4.94 12.71
N THR A 281 -12.69 5.90 12.82
CA THR A 281 -11.35 5.71 13.40
C THR A 281 -11.36 5.58 14.92
N ASP A 282 -12.48 5.85 15.59
CA ASP A 282 -12.69 5.60 17.01
C ASP A 282 -12.92 4.10 17.34
N ASP A 283 -13.27 3.27 16.36
CA ASP A 283 -13.30 1.79 16.47
C ASP A 283 -12.09 1.13 15.79
N LEU A 284 -10.94 1.74 15.94
CA LEU A 284 -9.67 1.23 15.42
C LEU A 284 -9.14 0.10 16.27
N ARG A 285 -8.76 -1.01 15.62
CA ARG A 285 -8.12 -2.17 16.27
C ARG A 285 -6.95 -2.69 15.45
N TRP A 286 -5.89 -3.08 16.15
CA TRP A 286 -4.69 -3.66 15.58
C TRP A 286 -4.52 -5.12 15.96
N GLN A 287 -4.13 -5.95 14.98
CA GLN A 287 -3.49 -7.24 15.18
C GLN A 287 -2.11 -7.19 14.54
N MET A 288 -1.06 -7.38 15.34
CA MET A 288 0.32 -7.28 14.87
C MET A 288 1.03 -8.63 14.97
N GLY A 289 1.75 -8.99 13.92
CA GLY A 289 2.65 -10.15 13.86
C GLY A 289 4.08 -9.72 13.56
N PRO A 290 5.04 -10.66 13.58
CA PRO A 290 6.43 -10.32 13.30
C PRO A 290 6.67 -9.70 11.93
N GLU A 291 5.81 -10.01 10.95
CA GLU A 291 5.96 -9.66 9.54
C GLU A 291 4.72 -8.95 8.95
N PHE A 292 3.72 -8.67 9.76
CA PHE A 292 2.49 -8.03 9.31
C PHE A 292 1.85 -7.16 10.39
N SER A 293 1.01 -6.25 9.95
CA SER A 293 -0.02 -5.59 10.76
C SER A 293 -1.36 -5.67 10.06
N LEU A 294 -2.41 -6.00 10.80
CA LEU A 294 -3.80 -5.96 10.36
C LEU A 294 -4.52 -4.89 11.17
N GLN A 295 -5.17 -3.99 10.46
CA GLN A 295 -5.97 -2.92 11.01
C GLN A 295 -7.44 -3.13 10.65
N THR A 296 -8.35 -2.91 11.58
CA THR A 296 -9.79 -2.88 11.33
C THR A 296 -10.38 -1.59 11.86
N VAL A 297 -11.24 -0.98 11.09
CA VAL A 297 -11.98 0.23 11.48
C VAL A 297 -13.49 0.04 11.27
N GLY A 298 -14.28 0.73 12.08
CA GLY A 298 -15.73 0.74 11.95
C GLY A 298 -16.23 1.51 10.74
N ILE A 299 -17.55 1.52 10.53
CA ILE A 299 -18.22 2.40 9.57
C ILE A 299 -18.73 3.63 10.30
N ALA A 300 -18.46 4.80 9.77
CA ALA A 300 -19.08 6.03 10.24
C ALA A 300 -20.60 5.97 10.00
N HIS A 301 -21.37 6.14 11.07
CA HIS A 301 -22.83 6.07 11.00
C HIS A 301 -23.46 7.35 10.45
N HIS A 302 -22.71 8.46 10.39
CA HIS A 302 -23.13 9.77 9.98
C HIS A 302 -22.30 10.26 8.78
N ALA A 303 -22.71 9.86 7.59
CA ALA A 303 -22.13 10.42 6.37
C ALA A 303 -22.55 11.90 6.27
N GLY A 304 -21.62 12.81 6.47
CA GLY A 304 -21.74 14.19 6.02
C GLY A 304 -21.82 15.32 7.06
N GLU A 305 -21.83 15.06 8.38
CA GLU A 305 -21.95 16.15 9.36
C GLU A 305 -20.79 16.29 10.37
N ALA A 306 -19.89 15.28 10.46
CA ALA A 306 -19.05 15.15 11.65
C ALA A 306 -17.85 16.10 11.73
N LEU A 307 -17.29 16.61 10.64
CA LEU A 307 -16.03 17.37 10.68
C LEU A 307 -16.03 18.73 9.97
N GLY A 308 -17.19 19.26 9.61
CA GLY A 308 -17.31 20.61 9.05
C GLY A 308 -16.75 20.81 7.64
N LYS A 309 -16.17 19.77 7.02
CA LYS A 309 -15.81 19.78 5.62
C LYS A 309 -16.77 18.85 4.87
N PRO A 310 -17.44 19.31 3.81
CA PRO A 310 -18.21 18.40 2.96
C PRO A 310 -17.23 17.39 2.36
N GLY A 311 -17.54 16.09 2.45
CA GLY A 311 -16.83 15.08 1.69
C GLY A 311 -16.90 15.40 0.19
N SER A 312 -15.93 14.92 -0.58
CA SER A 312 -15.92 15.11 -2.02
C SER A 312 -17.16 14.50 -2.67
N ASP A 313 -17.55 14.99 -3.83
CA ASP A 313 -18.69 14.44 -4.57
C ASP A 313 -18.44 12.99 -4.99
N VAL A 314 -17.19 12.61 -5.18
CA VAL A 314 -16.75 11.24 -5.51
C VAL A 314 -17.04 10.28 -4.36
N TYR A 315 -16.66 10.63 -3.12
CA TYR A 315 -16.97 9.83 -1.94
C TYR A 315 -18.47 9.75 -1.65
N LYS A 316 -19.21 10.83 -1.88
CA LYS A 316 -20.68 10.81 -1.76
C LYS A 316 -21.31 9.83 -2.73
N GLN A 317 -20.88 9.82 -4.00
CA GLN A 317 -21.36 8.90 -5.02
C GLN A 317 -21.07 7.46 -4.63
N TRP A 318 -19.85 7.15 -4.19
CA TRP A 318 -19.51 5.81 -3.71
C TRP A 318 -20.35 5.41 -2.51
N HIS A 319 -20.48 6.29 -1.53
CA HIS A 319 -21.25 6.02 -0.32
C HIS A 319 -22.75 5.80 -0.61
N GLU A 320 -23.34 6.60 -1.49
CA GLU A 320 -24.72 6.41 -1.95
C GLU A 320 -24.90 5.09 -2.70
N ALA A 321 -23.99 4.76 -3.61
CA ALA A 321 -23.99 3.49 -4.33
C ALA A 321 -23.87 2.30 -3.36
N LEU A 322 -22.97 2.39 -2.37
CA LEU A 322 -22.82 1.38 -1.32
C LEU A 322 -24.08 1.22 -0.48
N LEU A 323 -24.75 2.32 -0.10
CA LEU A 323 -25.99 2.26 0.67
C LEU A 323 -27.14 1.63 -0.11
N ASN A 324 -27.22 1.90 -1.41
CA ASN A 324 -28.22 1.29 -2.30
C ASN A 324 -27.97 -0.22 -2.42
N HIS A 325 -26.74 -0.62 -2.65
CA HIS A 325 -26.34 -2.01 -2.74
C HIS A 325 -26.60 -2.80 -1.44
N ARG A 326 -26.38 -2.18 -0.28
CA ARG A 326 -26.68 -2.77 1.03
C ARG A 326 -28.13 -3.15 1.22
N ARG A 327 -29.07 -2.38 0.66
CA ARG A 327 -30.50 -2.67 0.80
C ARG A 327 -30.89 -3.95 0.06
N ASP A 328 -30.18 -4.23 -1.02
CA ASP A 328 -30.54 -5.32 -1.93
C ASP A 328 -29.85 -6.64 -1.60
N MET A 329 -28.64 -6.63 -1.02
CA MET A 329 -27.78 -7.83 -0.88
C MET A 329 -27.58 -8.35 0.56
N HIS A 330 -27.85 -7.58 1.61
CA HIS A 330 -27.48 -7.96 2.98
C HIS A 330 -28.61 -7.93 4.01
N ASP A 331 -29.85 -8.20 3.63
CA ASP A 331 -31.01 -8.13 4.56
C ASP A 331 -31.06 -6.82 5.40
N GLY A 332 -30.49 -5.73 4.87
CA GLY A 332 -30.45 -4.44 5.53
C GLY A 332 -29.48 -4.34 6.73
N LYS A 333 -28.60 -5.32 6.94
CA LYS A 333 -27.59 -5.27 8.02
C LYS A 333 -26.33 -4.52 7.53
N PRO A 334 -25.81 -3.57 8.34
CA PRO A 334 -24.55 -2.93 8.02
C PRO A 334 -23.42 -3.96 8.07
N PRO A 335 -22.37 -3.83 7.22
CA PRO A 335 -21.17 -4.64 7.37
C PRO A 335 -20.53 -4.38 8.74
N ARG A 336 -19.80 -5.38 9.23
CA ARG A 336 -19.17 -5.31 10.56
C ARG A 336 -18.03 -4.28 10.59
N HIS A 337 -17.30 -4.15 9.49
CA HIS A 337 -16.16 -3.26 9.33
C HIS A 337 -16.38 -2.28 8.18
N GLY A 338 -15.87 -1.06 8.32
CA GLY A 338 -15.79 -0.07 7.24
C GLY A 338 -14.63 -0.38 6.31
N ALA A 339 -13.51 -0.76 6.90
CA ALA A 339 -12.35 -1.23 6.18
C ALA A 339 -11.54 -2.24 7.01
N ILE A 340 -10.77 -3.07 6.31
CA ILE A 340 -9.77 -3.97 6.87
C ILE A 340 -8.51 -3.81 6.03
N TRP A 341 -7.40 -3.41 6.66
CA TRP A 341 -6.13 -3.16 6.00
C TRP A 341 -5.06 -4.10 6.55
N LEU A 342 -4.56 -5.00 5.69
CA LEU A 342 -3.45 -5.89 6.01
C LEU A 342 -2.20 -5.37 5.31
N THR A 343 -1.19 -5.01 6.09
CA THR A 343 0.16 -4.75 5.56
C THR A 343 1.04 -5.95 5.82
N TYR A 344 1.47 -6.62 4.77
CA TYR A 344 2.51 -7.64 4.82
C TYR A 344 3.84 -6.98 4.47
N HIS A 345 4.67 -6.78 5.51
CA HIS A 345 5.91 -6.03 5.39
C HIS A 345 6.90 -6.65 4.40
N PRO A 346 7.57 -5.82 3.59
CA PRO A 346 7.60 -4.35 3.65
C PRO A 346 6.58 -3.65 2.73
N THR A 347 6.08 -4.29 1.67
CA THR A 347 5.57 -3.55 0.50
C THR A 347 4.22 -4.03 -0.01
N VAL A 348 3.56 -4.97 0.64
CA VAL A 348 2.29 -5.53 0.15
C VAL A 348 1.16 -5.15 1.09
N MET A 349 0.15 -4.48 0.58
CA MET A 349 -1.03 -4.03 1.31
C MET A 349 -2.28 -4.63 0.66
N LEU A 350 -3.13 -5.24 1.49
CA LEU A 350 -4.44 -5.71 1.10
C LEU A 350 -5.48 -4.86 1.82
N GLU A 351 -6.38 -4.31 1.07
CA GLU A 351 -7.41 -3.40 1.56
C GLU A 351 -8.78 -3.96 1.20
N TRP A 352 -9.50 -4.35 2.21
CA TRP A 352 -10.89 -4.75 2.02
C TRP A 352 -11.80 -3.60 2.43
N TYR A 353 -12.71 -3.28 1.54
CA TYR A 353 -13.89 -2.47 1.81
C TYR A 353 -15.13 -3.29 1.44
N PRO A 354 -16.34 -2.93 1.89
CA PRO A 354 -17.54 -3.66 1.48
C PRO A 354 -17.60 -3.83 -0.05
N HIS A 355 -17.57 -5.08 -0.50
CA HIS A 355 -17.57 -5.49 -1.91
C HIS A 355 -16.32 -5.11 -2.74
N VAL A 356 -15.22 -4.75 -2.10
CA VAL A 356 -13.99 -4.36 -2.80
C VAL A 356 -12.79 -5.02 -2.15
N LEU A 357 -11.89 -5.56 -2.97
CA LEU A 357 -10.51 -5.85 -2.58
C LEU A 357 -9.60 -4.96 -3.42
N VAL A 358 -8.72 -4.22 -2.75
CA VAL A 358 -7.59 -3.56 -3.39
C VAL A 358 -6.30 -4.24 -2.93
N VAL A 359 -5.41 -4.53 -3.87
CA VAL A 359 -4.04 -4.95 -3.56
C VAL A 359 -3.09 -3.88 -4.06
N SER A 360 -2.38 -3.28 -3.12
CA SER A 360 -1.39 -2.23 -3.38
C SER A 360 0.00 -2.77 -3.11
N THR A 361 0.94 -2.58 -4.03
CA THR A 361 2.30 -3.11 -3.90
C THR A 361 3.33 -2.08 -4.29
N LEU A 362 4.27 -1.81 -3.38
CA LEU A 362 5.33 -0.84 -3.62
C LEU A 362 6.56 -1.47 -4.26
N TYR A 363 7.07 -0.80 -5.26
CA TYR A 363 8.34 -1.10 -5.93
C TYR A 363 9.27 0.11 -5.78
N PRO A 364 10.17 0.12 -4.78
CA PRO A 364 11.16 1.17 -4.63
C PRO A 364 12.07 1.26 -5.86
N ARG A 365 12.13 2.43 -6.48
CA ARG A 365 12.92 2.70 -7.71
C ARG A 365 14.15 3.55 -7.43
N GLY A 366 14.27 4.10 -6.24
CA GLY A 366 15.36 4.92 -5.75
C GLY A 366 15.04 5.48 -4.37
N PRO A 367 15.96 6.23 -3.76
CA PRO A 367 15.71 6.82 -2.44
C PRO A 367 14.48 7.74 -2.40
N ARG A 368 14.15 8.35 -3.54
CA ARG A 368 13.04 9.33 -3.66
C ARG A 368 12.05 8.97 -4.76
N LYS A 369 11.99 7.71 -5.12
CA LYS A 369 11.07 7.25 -6.16
C LYS A 369 10.51 5.89 -5.86
N THR A 370 9.20 5.80 -5.85
CA THR A 370 8.47 4.57 -5.60
C THR A 370 7.42 4.39 -6.70
N LEU A 371 7.25 3.18 -7.18
CA LEU A 371 6.11 2.82 -8.00
C LEU A 371 5.13 2.04 -7.11
N ASN A 372 3.88 2.49 -7.02
CA ASN A 372 2.78 1.74 -6.43
C ASN A 372 1.95 1.10 -7.54
N LEU A 373 1.83 -0.22 -7.51
CA LEU A 373 0.93 -0.99 -8.38
C LEU A 373 -0.34 -1.30 -7.59
N VAL A 374 -1.48 -0.85 -8.10
CA VAL A 374 -2.78 -1.00 -7.45
C VAL A 374 -3.68 -1.87 -8.32
N GLU A 375 -4.20 -2.95 -7.74
CA GLU A 375 -5.11 -3.88 -8.38
C GLU A 375 -6.47 -3.81 -7.70
N PHE A 376 -7.54 -3.61 -8.48
CA PHE A 376 -8.92 -3.51 -7.99
C PHE A 376 -9.70 -4.77 -8.36
N PHE A 377 -10.28 -5.41 -7.35
CA PHE A 377 -11.10 -6.61 -7.49
C PHE A 377 -12.48 -6.38 -6.90
N TYR A 378 -13.50 -6.89 -7.59
CA TYR A 378 -14.91 -6.82 -7.17
C TYR A 378 -15.57 -8.18 -7.33
N PRO A 379 -16.65 -8.48 -6.60
CA PRO A 379 -17.54 -9.57 -6.96
C PRO A 379 -17.94 -9.50 -8.42
N GLU A 380 -17.98 -10.64 -9.12
CA GLU A 380 -18.24 -10.71 -10.56
C GLU A 380 -19.53 -9.99 -10.96
N GLU A 381 -20.60 -10.13 -10.15
CA GLU A 381 -21.87 -9.47 -10.40
C GLU A 381 -21.74 -7.94 -10.33
N ILE A 382 -21.00 -7.42 -9.35
CA ILE A 382 -20.75 -5.97 -9.22
C ILE A 382 -19.91 -5.47 -10.40
N ALA A 383 -18.84 -6.18 -10.74
CA ALA A 383 -17.98 -5.81 -11.86
C ALA A 383 -18.77 -5.78 -13.19
N ALA A 384 -19.72 -6.69 -13.36
CA ALA A 384 -20.48 -6.81 -14.59
C ALA A 384 -21.67 -5.83 -14.71
N PHE A 385 -22.36 -5.54 -13.58
CA PHE A 385 -23.66 -4.85 -13.62
C PHE A 385 -23.69 -3.53 -12.86
N GLU A 386 -22.75 -3.28 -11.92
CA GLU A 386 -22.74 -2.09 -11.06
C GLU A 386 -21.55 -1.16 -11.40
N ARG A 387 -21.46 -0.78 -12.68
CA ARG A 387 -20.31 0.03 -13.16
C ARG A 387 -20.19 1.38 -12.46
N GLU A 388 -21.30 2.03 -12.11
CA GLU A 388 -21.31 3.29 -11.37
C GLU A 388 -20.67 3.14 -9.99
N PHE A 389 -20.95 2.03 -9.28
CA PHE A 389 -20.31 1.71 -8.00
C PHE A 389 -18.79 1.52 -8.19
N VAL A 390 -18.39 0.71 -9.18
CA VAL A 390 -16.97 0.41 -9.46
C VAL A 390 -16.18 1.68 -9.77
N GLU A 391 -16.71 2.53 -10.65
CA GLU A 391 -16.07 3.78 -11.07
C GLU A 391 -16.00 4.79 -9.93
N ALA A 392 -17.07 4.94 -9.15
CA ALA A 392 -17.10 5.83 -7.99
C ALA A 392 -16.09 5.38 -6.91
N GLN A 393 -16.01 4.08 -6.64
CA GLN A 393 -15.06 3.54 -5.67
C GLN A 393 -13.60 3.73 -6.11
N GLN A 394 -13.28 3.43 -7.37
CA GLN A 394 -11.93 3.65 -7.90
C GLN A 394 -11.55 5.13 -7.88
N ALA A 395 -12.48 6.02 -8.21
CA ALA A 395 -12.25 7.46 -8.16
C ALA A 395 -12.02 7.95 -6.72
N ALA A 396 -12.80 7.45 -5.74
CA ALA A 396 -12.62 7.76 -4.33
C ALA A 396 -11.27 7.29 -3.80
N TYR A 397 -10.86 6.07 -4.17
CA TYR A 397 -9.54 5.53 -3.82
C TYR A 397 -8.40 6.40 -4.38
N MET A 398 -8.49 6.78 -5.64
CA MET A 398 -7.46 7.63 -6.27
C MET A 398 -7.44 9.05 -5.71
N GLU A 399 -8.57 9.59 -5.25
CA GLU A 399 -8.62 10.87 -4.54
C GLU A 399 -7.82 10.80 -3.24
N THR A 400 -8.02 9.76 -2.43
CA THR A 400 -7.24 9.52 -1.22
C THR A 400 -5.74 9.39 -1.52
N CYS A 401 -5.36 8.63 -2.56
CA CYS A 401 -3.95 8.52 -2.96
C CYS A 401 -3.31 9.87 -3.31
N ILE A 402 -4.03 10.78 -3.96
CA ILE A 402 -3.54 12.12 -4.29
C ILE A 402 -3.38 12.98 -3.03
N GLU A 403 -4.31 12.85 -2.08
CA GLU A 403 -4.22 13.54 -0.79
C GLU A 403 -3.03 13.02 0.02
N ASP A 404 -2.80 11.70 0.04
CA ASP A 404 -1.64 11.05 0.67
C ASP A 404 -0.31 11.45 0.03
N ASP A 405 -0.27 11.62 -1.30
CA ASP A 405 0.91 12.13 -2.00
C ASP A 405 1.32 13.51 -1.47
N GLU A 406 0.36 14.41 -1.22
CA GLU A 406 0.65 15.72 -0.66
C GLU A 406 1.28 15.62 0.73
N ILE A 407 0.77 14.72 1.60
CA ILE A 407 1.33 14.48 2.94
C ILE A 407 2.75 13.94 2.83
N ALA A 408 2.95 12.88 2.05
CA ALA A 408 4.25 12.23 1.88
C ALA A 408 5.31 13.18 1.32
N LEU A 409 4.96 14.01 0.32
CA LEU A 409 5.84 15.02 -0.25
C LEU A 409 6.20 16.11 0.77
N ARG A 410 5.26 16.54 1.63
CA ARG A 410 5.54 17.51 2.70
C ARG A 410 6.47 16.92 3.76
N MET A 411 6.26 15.65 4.12
CA MET A 411 7.13 14.93 5.05
C MET A 411 8.55 14.81 4.50
N ASP A 412 8.70 14.38 3.25
CA ASP A 412 10.01 14.25 2.60
C ASP A 412 10.71 15.61 2.45
N ALA A 413 10.00 16.68 2.13
CA ALA A 413 10.57 18.03 2.08
C ALA A 413 11.08 18.50 3.45
N GLY A 414 10.33 18.24 4.53
CA GLY A 414 10.74 18.55 5.89
C GLY A 414 11.98 17.74 6.33
N ARG A 415 11.98 16.44 6.07
CA ARG A 415 13.10 15.54 6.35
C ARG A 415 14.35 15.91 5.54
N GLU A 416 14.20 16.27 4.27
CA GLU A 416 15.32 16.72 3.44
C GLU A 416 15.95 18.00 3.99
N ALA A 417 15.14 18.94 4.49
CA ALA A 417 15.65 20.16 5.12
C ALA A 417 16.44 19.86 6.41
N LEU A 418 16.03 18.88 7.21
CA LEU A 418 16.78 18.40 8.37
C LEU A 418 18.09 17.73 7.92
N TRP A 419 18.00 16.78 6.99
CA TRP A 419 19.19 16.06 6.49
C TRP A 419 20.28 16.97 5.92
N ARG A 420 19.89 17.96 5.12
CA ARG A 420 20.83 18.94 4.54
C ARG A 420 21.56 19.79 5.59
N ARG A 421 20.93 19.98 6.77
CA ARG A 421 21.54 20.69 7.89
C ARG A 421 22.33 19.79 8.83
N GLY A 422 22.29 18.47 8.61
CA GLY A 422 22.89 17.49 9.51
C GLY A 422 22.10 17.28 10.81
N ASP A 423 20.82 17.65 10.83
CA ASP A 423 19.91 17.42 11.94
C ASP A 423 19.24 16.06 11.81
N ASP A 424 18.98 15.40 12.94
CA ASP A 424 18.24 14.16 13.02
C ASP A 424 17.27 14.23 14.20
N GLN A 425 16.02 14.56 13.91
CA GLN A 425 14.99 14.78 14.92
C GLN A 425 13.86 13.78 14.73
N ALA A 426 13.51 13.08 15.79
CA ALA A 426 12.37 12.15 15.80
C ALA A 426 11.22 12.74 16.61
N GLY A 427 9.98 12.59 16.10
CA GLY A 427 8.76 12.93 16.81
C GLY A 427 8.23 11.79 17.68
N PRO A 428 7.25 12.05 18.57
CA PRO A 428 6.55 11.00 19.30
C PRO A 428 5.54 10.27 18.39
N TYR A 429 5.05 9.10 18.83
CA TYR A 429 3.92 8.41 18.24
C TYR A 429 2.65 8.69 19.04
N GLN A 430 1.53 8.86 18.32
CA GLN A 430 0.20 8.91 18.90
C GLN A 430 -0.40 7.49 18.93
N SER A 431 -0.79 6.99 20.09
CA SER A 431 -1.46 5.70 20.23
C SER A 431 -2.96 5.93 20.49
N PRO A 432 -3.88 5.15 19.85
CA PRO A 432 -3.60 3.97 19.02
C PRO A 432 -3.40 4.25 17.52
N MET A 433 -3.54 5.50 17.06
CA MET A 433 -3.64 5.81 15.61
C MET A 433 -2.34 5.60 14.84
N GLU A 434 -1.16 5.72 15.48
CA GLU A 434 0.15 5.52 14.87
C GLU A 434 0.86 4.23 15.33
N ASP A 435 0.14 3.31 15.99
CA ASP A 435 0.74 2.06 16.48
C ASP A 435 1.23 1.18 15.31
N GLY A 436 0.56 1.21 14.16
CA GLY A 436 0.98 0.52 12.93
C GLY A 436 2.30 1.04 12.39
N MET A 437 2.44 2.37 12.31
CA MET A 437 3.66 3.04 11.88
C MET A 437 4.82 2.73 12.84
N GLN A 438 4.60 2.79 14.16
CA GLN A 438 5.60 2.41 15.13
C GLN A 438 6.06 0.96 14.95
N HIS A 439 5.11 0.02 14.77
CA HIS A 439 5.42 -1.39 14.53
C HIS A 439 6.28 -1.59 13.27
N PHE A 440 5.97 -0.88 12.19
CA PHE A 440 6.76 -0.88 10.97
C PHE A 440 8.18 -0.35 11.19
N HIS A 441 8.36 0.75 11.91
CA HIS A 441 9.68 1.32 12.22
C HIS A 441 10.53 0.37 13.07
N GLU A 442 9.93 -0.31 14.04
CA GLU A 442 10.62 -1.32 14.84
C GLU A 442 11.02 -2.54 13.97
N TRP A 443 10.13 -2.95 13.06
CA TRP A 443 10.41 -4.00 12.09
C TRP A 443 11.57 -3.60 11.16
N TYR A 444 11.53 -2.41 10.59
CA TYR A 444 12.56 -1.85 9.72
C TYR A 444 13.92 -1.82 10.42
N ARG A 445 13.98 -1.26 11.61
CA ARG A 445 15.23 -1.20 12.41
C ARG A 445 15.81 -2.58 12.67
N ARG A 446 14.98 -3.57 13.03
CA ARG A 446 15.43 -4.95 13.26
C ARG A 446 16.04 -5.57 11.98
N ARG A 447 15.49 -5.23 10.81
CA ARG A 447 16.01 -5.71 9.52
C ARG A 447 17.33 -5.04 9.16
N MET A 448 17.43 -3.74 9.35
CA MET A 448 18.63 -2.96 9.02
C MET A 448 19.82 -3.19 9.98
N THR A 449 19.57 -3.62 11.23
CA THR A 449 20.60 -3.91 12.20
C THR A 449 21.10 -5.37 12.18
N ARG A 450 20.48 -6.27 11.42
CA ARG A 450 21.02 -7.62 11.22
C ARG A 450 22.36 -7.49 10.50
N GLU A 451 23.43 -7.74 11.24
CA GLU A 451 24.73 -8.02 10.63
C GLU A 451 24.55 -9.30 9.81
N GLY A 452 24.98 -9.26 8.54
CA GLY A 452 24.87 -10.37 7.59
C GLY A 452 25.64 -11.61 7.99
#